data_094e342d59bdf5ac691ca3e28445dde2
#
_entry.id   094e342d59bdf5ac691ca3e28445dde2
#
_cell.length_a   1.000
_cell.length_b   1.000
_cell.length_c   1.000
_cell.angle_alpha   90.00
_cell.angle_beta   90.00
_cell.angle_gamma   90.00
#
_symmetry.space_group_name_H-M   'P 1'
#
loop_
_entity.id
_entity.type
_entity.pdbx_description
1 polymer ?
#
loop_
_entity_poly.entity_id
_entity_poly.type
_entity_poly.pdbx_seq_one_letter_code
_entity_poly.pdbx_strand_id
1 'polypeptide(L)' 'MENKKPNIFTAKIVLNGRITIPEEMRKIWKVEDGDYIEVQILTVRKNVED' A
#
# COMPACT_ATOMS: atom_id res chain seq x y z
N MET A 1 18.77 -0.84 -18.85
CA MET A 1 18.49 -0.48 -17.56
C MET A 1 17.07 -0.60 -17.22
N GLU A 2 16.78 -1.19 -16.15
CA GLU A 2 15.49 -1.37 -15.85
C GLU A 2 14.98 -0.37 -14.94
N ASN A 3 13.76 0.05 -15.09
CA ASN A 3 13.12 0.95 -14.19
C ASN A 3 12.32 0.18 -13.25
N LYS A 4 12.76 0.14 -12.02
CA LYS A 4 12.02 -0.55 -11.05
C LYS A 4 11.09 0.38 -10.40
N LYS A 5 9.81 0.11 -10.48
CA LYS A 5 8.84 0.91 -9.80
C LYS A 5 8.84 0.53 -8.34
N PRO A 6 8.71 1.50 -7.43
CA PRO A 6 8.58 1.18 -6.03
C PRO A 6 7.34 0.33 -5.82
N ASN A 7 7.47 -0.73 -5.09
CA ASN A 7 6.35 -1.61 -4.85
C ASN A 7 6.17 -1.97 -3.41
N ILE A 8 6.82 -1.24 -2.51
CA ILE A 8 6.70 -1.49 -1.09
C ILE A 8 6.33 -0.18 -0.41
N PHE A 9 5.34 -0.22 0.44
CA PHE A 9 4.95 0.96 1.18
C PHE A 9 4.38 0.53 2.52
N THR A 10 4.29 1.48 3.43
CA THR A 10 3.72 1.25 4.74
C THR A 10 2.39 1.95 4.80
N ALA A 11 1.40 1.25 5.30
CA ALA A 11 0.07 1.84 5.44
C ALA A 11 -0.50 1.43 6.77
N LYS A 12 -1.30 2.29 7.34
CA LYS A 12 -1.96 2.00 8.60
C LYS A 12 -3.31 1.40 8.29
N ILE A 13 -3.63 0.30 8.96
CA ILE A 13 -4.93 -0.31 8.77
C ILE A 13 -5.95 0.47 9.57
N VAL A 14 -6.98 0.92 8.90
CA VAL A 14 -8.01 1.70 9.54
C VAL A 14 -9.27 0.88 9.69
N LEU A 15 -10.35 1.54 10.04
CA LEU A 15 -11.60 0.88 10.34
C LEU A 15 -11.97 -0.14 9.26
N ASN A 16 -12.43 -1.29 9.70
CA ASN A 16 -12.89 -2.37 8.82
C ASN A 16 -11.76 -2.97 8.01
N GLY A 17 -10.54 -2.86 8.51
CA GLY A 17 -9.41 -3.51 7.86
C GLY A 17 -8.99 -2.89 6.54
N ARG A 18 -9.28 -1.62 6.36
CA ARG A 18 -8.96 -0.96 5.09
C ARG A 18 -7.66 -0.21 5.20
N ILE A 19 -7.01 -0.01 4.09
CA ILE A 19 -5.82 0.82 4.03
C ILE A 19 -5.96 1.77 2.86
N THR A 20 -5.16 2.82 2.91
CA THR A 20 -5.13 3.78 1.82
C THR A 20 -3.82 3.58 1.08
N ILE A 21 -3.90 3.41 -0.21
CA ILE A 21 -2.70 3.29 -1.03
C ILE A 21 -2.13 4.69 -1.20
N PRO A 22 -0.85 4.88 -0.91
CA PRO A 22 -0.25 6.20 -1.04
C PRO A 22 -0.44 6.76 -2.45
N GLU A 23 -0.65 8.06 -2.50
CA GLU A 23 -0.93 8.69 -3.78
C GLU A 23 0.21 8.49 -4.76
N GLU A 24 1.45 8.52 -4.28
CA GLU A 24 2.57 8.29 -5.15
C GLU A 24 2.51 6.94 -5.80
N MET A 25 2.13 5.92 -5.02
CA MET A 25 2.05 4.58 -5.58
C MET A 25 0.94 4.49 -6.61
N ARG A 26 -0.16 5.18 -6.35
CA ARG A 26 -1.25 5.15 -7.31
C ARG A 26 -0.84 5.78 -8.62
N LYS A 27 -0.04 6.84 -8.56
CA LYS A 27 0.40 7.50 -9.77
C LYS A 27 1.40 6.64 -10.53
N ILE A 28 2.36 6.08 -9.81
CA ILE A 28 3.40 5.29 -10.46
C ILE A 28 2.82 4.07 -11.13
N TRP A 29 1.88 3.42 -10.46
CA TRP A 29 1.30 2.18 -10.97
C TRP A 29 0.01 2.41 -11.73
N LYS A 30 -0.43 3.68 -11.82
CA LYS A 30 -1.63 4.04 -12.55
C LYS A 30 -2.84 3.26 -12.05
N VAL A 31 -2.98 3.22 -10.75
CA VAL A 31 -4.08 2.51 -10.12
C VAL A 31 -5.32 3.38 -10.12
N GLU A 32 -6.42 2.83 -10.53
CA GLU A 32 -7.68 3.57 -10.56
C GLU A 32 -8.73 2.82 -9.78
N ASP A 33 -9.79 3.52 -9.44
CA ASP A 33 -10.88 2.91 -8.73
C ASP A 33 -11.43 1.76 -9.55
N GLY A 34 -11.68 0.67 -8.87
CA GLY A 34 -12.17 -0.51 -9.56
C GLY A 34 -11.07 -1.48 -9.95
N ASP A 35 -9.84 -1.03 -9.91
CA ASP A 35 -8.73 -1.93 -10.22
C ASP A 35 -8.48 -2.86 -9.06
N TYR A 36 -7.90 -3.99 -9.36
CA TYR A 36 -7.46 -4.91 -8.34
C TYR A 36 -5.96 -4.88 -8.25
N ILE A 37 -5.43 -4.96 -7.05
CA ILE A 37 -3.99 -5.08 -6.88
C ILE A 37 -3.74 -6.32 -6.04
N GLU A 38 -2.57 -6.89 -6.23
CA GLU A 38 -2.17 -8.02 -5.43
C GLU A 38 -1.05 -7.59 -4.52
N VAL A 39 -1.16 -7.93 -3.26
CA VAL A 39 -0.19 -7.47 -2.29
C VAL A 39 0.32 -8.64 -1.48
N GLN A 40 1.47 -8.42 -0.90
CA GLN A 40 2.08 -9.40 -0.03
C GLN A 40 2.38 -8.72 1.28
N ILE A 41 2.01 -9.34 2.38
CA ILE A 41 2.28 -8.75 3.68
C ILE A 41 3.70 -9.08 4.06
N LEU A 42 4.52 -8.06 4.20
CA LEU A 42 5.91 -8.26 4.57
C LEU A 42 6.09 -8.30 6.07
N THR A 43 5.40 -7.42 6.78
CA THR A 43 5.55 -7.39 8.22
C THR A 43 4.38 -6.61 8.79
N VAL A 44 4.12 -6.84 10.05
CA VAL A 44 3.05 -6.12 10.74
C VAL A 44 3.66 -5.54 12.00
N ARG A 45 3.50 -4.24 12.18
CA ARG A 45 3.95 -3.61 13.38
C ARG A 45 2.72 -3.21 14.18
N LYS A 46 2.72 -3.56 15.45
CA LYS A 46 1.57 -3.25 16.27
C LYS A 46 1.63 -1.81 16.71
N ASN A 47 0.47 -1.18 16.69
CA ASN A 47 0.38 0.17 17.19
C ASN A 47 0.10 0.09 18.67
N VAL A 48 1.13 0.27 19.46
CA VAL A 48 0.99 0.14 20.89
C VAL A 48 0.70 1.51 21.45
N GLU A 49 -0.42 1.63 22.13
CA GLU A 49 -0.74 2.89 22.74
C GLU A 49 -0.78 2.75 24.21
N ASP A 50 -0.30 3.72 24.90
CA ASP A 50 -0.26 3.68 26.34
C ASP A 50 -1.29 4.52 26.99
#